data_bef26d61b37f6f0b99ee7b72ecaff40a
#
_entry.id   bef26d61b37f6f0b99ee7b72ecaff40a
#
_cell.length_a   1.000
_cell.length_b   1.000
_cell.length_c   1.000
_cell.angle_alpha   90.00
_cell.angle_beta   90.00
_cell.angle_gamma   90.00
#
_symmetry.space_group_name_H-M   'P 1'
#
loop_
_entity.id
_entity.type
_entity.pdbx_description
1 polymer ?
#
loop_
_entity_poly.entity_id
_entity_poly.type
_entity_poly.pdbx_seq_one_letter_code
_entity_poly.pdbx_strand_id
1 'polypeptide(L)'
;TAVRFAQTMFDKCRGTLAVIDDFSKLETYLQSLDLPGQFLEYASRVDGIRPKEGEWEETASYMVPQLNALVGRFSKLEDEAFYRFYLPIDDTIQAALKNPSVVEFL
;
A
#
# COMPACT_ATOMS: atom_id res chain seq x y z
N THR A 1 6.04 -8.85 -2.82
CA THR A 1 5.40 -8.84 -1.48
C THR A 1 4.19 -7.90 -1.45
N ALA A 2 4.34 -6.68 -1.96
CA ALA A 2 3.26 -5.68 -1.90
C ALA A 2 1.99 -6.12 -2.64
N VAL A 3 2.13 -6.71 -3.82
CA VAL A 3 0.98 -7.15 -4.61
C VAL A 3 0.23 -8.28 -3.90
N ARG A 4 0.96 -9.25 -3.34
CA ARG A 4 0.32 -10.35 -2.59
C ARG A 4 -0.37 -9.84 -1.33
N PHE A 5 0.23 -8.88 -0.66
CA PHE A 5 -0.40 -8.23 0.50
C PHE A 5 -1.70 -7.55 0.10
N ALA A 6 -1.70 -6.81 -1.01
CA ALA A 6 -2.90 -6.13 -1.49
C ALA A 6 -4.04 -7.12 -1.78
N GLN A 7 -3.72 -8.28 -2.38
CA GLN A 7 -4.73 -9.31 -2.60
C GLN A 7 -5.27 -9.88 -1.30
N THR A 8 -4.42 -10.05 -0.29
CA THR A 8 -4.84 -10.50 1.04
C THR A 8 -5.79 -9.48 1.68
N MET A 9 -5.47 -8.18 1.57
CA MET A 9 -6.35 -7.13 2.07
C MET A 9 -7.67 -7.08 1.31
N PHE A 10 -7.65 -7.31 0.01
CA PHE A 10 -8.87 -7.41 -0.79
C PHE A 10 -9.78 -8.51 -0.26
N ASP A 11 -9.24 -9.69 0.01
CA ASP A 11 -10.03 -10.79 0.55
C ASP A 11 -10.70 -10.45 1.88
N LYS A 12 -9.98 -9.71 2.74
CA LYS A 12 -10.53 -9.28 4.04
C LYS A 12 -11.57 -8.17 3.92
N CYS A 13 -11.43 -7.28 2.95
CA CYS A 13 -12.19 -6.04 2.86
C CYS A 13 -13.12 -6.00 1.64
N ARG A 14 -13.33 -7.11 0.97
CA ARG A 14 -14.07 -7.19 -0.28
C ARG A 14 -15.42 -6.48 -0.24
N GLY A 15 -16.22 -6.75 0.78
CA GLY A 15 -17.57 -6.19 0.87
C GLY A 15 -17.56 -4.67 1.01
N THR A 16 -16.64 -4.13 1.80
CA THR A 16 -16.52 -2.68 2.00
C THR A 16 -15.95 -1.99 0.77
N LEU A 17 -14.88 -2.55 0.20
CA LEU A 17 -14.25 -1.95 -0.99
C LEU A 17 -15.21 -1.92 -2.18
N ALA A 18 -16.04 -2.93 -2.34
CA ALA A 18 -16.96 -3.03 -3.48
C ALA A 18 -18.02 -1.93 -3.51
N VAL A 19 -18.32 -1.29 -2.39
CA VAL A 19 -19.34 -0.26 -2.30
C VAL A 19 -18.77 1.16 -2.21
N ILE A 20 -17.46 1.32 -2.13
CA ILE A 20 -16.84 2.64 -2.08
C ILE A 20 -16.69 3.18 -3.51
N ASP A 21 -17.42 4.24 -3.80
CA ASP A 21 -17.43 4.88 -5.12
C ASP A 21 -16.96 6.35 -5.09
N ASP A 22 -16.45 6.80 -3.95
CA ASP A 22 -15.96 8.17 -3.73
C ASP A 22 -14.52 8.11 -3.23
N PHE A 23 -13.63 8.88 -3.88
CA PHE A 23 -12.21 8.86 -3.56
C PHE A 23 -11.92 9.29 -2.12
N SER A 24 -12.62 10.32 -1.62
CA SER A 24 -12.42 10.77 -0.24
C SER A 24 -12.79 9.72 0.78
N LYS A 25 -13.90 9.00 0.53
CA LYS A 25 -14.31 7.88 1.39
C LYS A 25 -13.31 6.75 1.34
N LEU A 26 -12.80 6.44 0.16
CA LEU A 26 -11.77 5.41 -0.02
C LEU A 26 -10.51 5.77 0.76
N GLU A 27 -10.04 6.99 0.63
CA GLU A 27 -8.83 7.45 1.33
C GLU A 27 -9.00 7.34 2.85
N THR A 28 -10.14 7.79 3.39
CA THR A 28 -10.44 7.68 4.82
C THR A 28 -10.48 6.23 5.26
N TYR A 29 -11.11 5.37 4.49
CA TYR A 29 -11.18 3.94 4.81
C TYR A 29 -9.80 3.30 4.83
N LEU A 30 -8.97 3.55 3.82
CA LEU A 30 -7.62 3.00 3.76
C LEU A 30 -6.75 3.46 4.93
N GLN A 31 -6.90 4.73 5.33
CA GLN A 31 -6.18 5.25 6.50
C GLN A 31 -6.57 4.52 7.79
N SER A 32 -7.83 4.11 7.90
CA SER A 32 -8.34 3.40 9.08
C SER A 32 -7.79 1.98 9.20
N LEU A 33 -7.27 1.42 8.11
CA LEU A 33 -6.77 0.04 8.08
C LEU A 33 -5.33 -0.10 8.59
N ASP A 34 -4.59 1.01 8.80
CA ASP A 34 -3.17 0.98 9.14
C ASP A 34 -2.39 0.06 8.19
N LEU A 35 -2.50 0.32 6.90
CA LEU A 35 -1.85 -0.50 5.88
C LEU A 35 -0.34 -0.67 6.09
N PRO A 36 0.43 0.37 6.46
CA PRO A 36 1.87 0.19 6.69
C PRO A 36 2.18 -0.80 7.80
N GLY A 37 1.46 -0.74 8.92
CA GLY A 37 1.65 -1.66 10.04
C GLY A 37 1.29 -3.08 9.68
N GLN A 38 0.15 -3.27 9.02
CA GLN A 38 -0.27 -4.60 8.55
C GLN A 38 0.67 -5.15 7.49
N PHE A 39 1.18 -4.29 6.61
CA PHE A 39 2.14 -4.69 5.58
C PHE A 39 3.44 -5.18 6.20
N LEU A 40 3.96 -4.46 7.19
CA LEU A 40 5.18 -4.86 7.89
C LEU A 40 5.03 -6.23 8.53
N GLU A 41 3.92 -6.46 9.23
CA GLU A 41 3.62 -7.76 9.83
C GLU A 41 3.55 -8.86 8.78
N TYR A 42 2.87 -8.60 7.67
CA TYR A 42 2.74 -9.56 6.58
C TYR A 42 4.11 -9.91 5.98
N ALA A 43 4.90 -8.91 5.64
CA ALA A 43 6.20 -9.13 5.02
C ALA A 43 7.15 -9.90 5.95
N SER A 44 7.12 -9.58 7.23
CA SER A 44 7.93 -10.26 8.25
C SER A 44 7.52 -11.72 8.42
N ARG A 45 6.21 -11.97 8.49
CA ARG A 45 5.68 -13.30 8.74
C ARG A 45 5.75 -14.23 7.52
N VAL A 46 5.42 -13.71 6.33
CA VAL A 46 5.29 -14.51 5.12
C VAL A 46 6.61 -14.60 4.36
N ASP A 47 7.27 -13.48 4.15
CA ASP A 47 8.48 -13.40 3.34
C ASP A 47 9.77 -13.23 4.16
N GLY A 48 9.66 -13.12 5.49
CA GLY A 48 10.82 -12.96 6.37
C GLY A 48 11.56 -11.64 6.21
N ILE A 49 10.94 -10.65 5.58
CA ILE A 49 11.54 -9.33 5.34
C ILE A 49 11.41 -8.48 6.60
N ARG A 50 12.52 -7.95 7.10
CA ARG A 50 12.52 -7.06 8.25
C ARG A 50 13.37 -5.84 7.96
N PRO A 51 12.87 -4.62 8.21
CA PRO A 51 13.68 -3.42 8.06
C PRO A 51 14.73 -3.36 9.16
N LYS A 52 15.83 -2.67 8.88
CA LYS A 52 16.82 -2.38 9.92
C LYS A 52 16.22 -1.40 10.91
N GLU A 53 16.76 -1.43 12.15
CA GLU A 53 16.31 -0.51 13.19
C GLU A 53 16.40 0.93 12.72
N GLY A 54 15.31 1.68 12.87
CA GLY A 54 15.21 3.09 12.47
C GLY A 54 14.93 3.33 11.00
N GLU A 55 14.93 2.33 10.15
CA GLU A 55 14.68 2.50 8.71
C GLU A 55 13.20 2.37 8.33
N TRP A 56 12.40 1.73 9.18
CA TRP A 56 11.00 1.45 8.81
C TRP A 56 10.19 2.72 8.58
N GLU A 57 10.38 3.75 9.40
CA GLU A 57 9.60 4.99 9.25
C GLU A 57 9.81 5.63 7.88
N GLU A 58 11.05 5.68 7.41
CA GLU A 58 11.35 6.20 6.08
C GLU A 58 10.78 5.27 5.00
N THR A 59 10.99 3.97 5.14
CA THR A 59 10.45 2.98 4.20
C THR A 59 8.93 3.06 4.13
N ALA A 60 8.26 3.18 5.27
CA ALA A 60 6.80 3.30 5.31
C ALA A 60 6.30 4.51 4.56
N SER A 61 7.01 5.65 4.65
CA SER A 61 6.58 6.86 3.94
C SER A 61 6.56 6.68 2.43
N TYR A 62 7.44 5.85 1.87
CA TYR A 62 7.43 5.50 0.46
C TYR A 62 6.38 4.44 0.12
N MET A 63 6.10 3.53 1.07
CA MET A 63 5.18 2.41 0.81
C MET A 63 3.71 2.80 0.93
N VAL A 64 3.36 3.78 1.77
CA VAL A 64 1.96 4.17 2.00
C VAL A 64 1.21 4.48 0.71
N PRO A 65 1.70 5.38 -0.17
CA PRO A 65 0.98 5.66 -1.42
C PRO A 65 0.86 4.45 -2.32
N GLN A 66 1.89 3.62 -2.39
CA GLN A 66 1.85 2.40 -3.20
C GLN A 66 0.82 1.41 -2.67
N LEU A 67 0.78 1.21 -1.35
CA LEU A 67 -0.20 0.31 -0.74
C LEU A 67 -1.62 0.82 -0.96
N ASN A 68 -1.82 2.14 -0.81
CA ASN A 68 -3.12 2.76 -1.08
C ASN A 68 -3.54 2.54 -2.53
N ALA A 69 -2.61 2.69 -3.48
CA ALA A 69 -2.90 2.48 -4.90
C ALA A 69 -3.29 1.03 -5.18
N LEU A 70 -2.51 0.08 -4.66
CA LEU A 70 -2.75 -1.34 -4.89
C LEU A 70 -4.05 -1.82 -4.27
N VAL A 71 -4.34 -1.43 -3.02
CA VAL A 71 -5.58 -1.84 -2.35
C VAL A 71 -6.77 -1.07 -2.91
N GLY A 72 -6.62 0.23 -3.16
CA GLY A 72 -7.70 1.06 -3.71
C GLY A 72 -8.17 0.62 -5.09
N ARG A 73 -7.30 -0.04 -5.85
CA ARG A 73 -7.64 -0.59 -7.16
C ARG A 73 -8.78 -1.61 -7.09
N PHE A 74 -8.95 -2.26 -5.95
CA PHE A 74 -10.03 -3.23 -5.74
C PHE A 74 -11.34 -2.57 -5.33
N SER A 75 -11.38 -1.25 -5.12
CA SER A 75 -12.62 -0.53 -4.86
C SER A 75 -13.42 -0.38 -6.14
N LYS A 76 -14.64 0.17 -6.01
CA LYS A 76 -15.49 0.46 -7.16
C LYS A 76 -14.86 1.47 -8.13
N LEU A 77 -13.89 2.27 -7.66
CA LEU A 77 -13.16 3.23 -8.49
C LEU A 77 -12.12 2.56 -9.40
N GLU A 78 -11.72 1.35 -9.09
CA GLU A 78 -10.78 0.57 -9.92
C GLU A 78 -9.50 1.33 -10.27
N ASP A 79 -9.18 1.43 -11.58
CA ASP A 79 -7.96 2.07 -12.05
C ASP A 79 -7.91 3.57 -11.75
N GLU A 80 -9.05 4.25 -11.63
CA GLU A 80 -9.07 5.65 -11.24
C GLU A 80 -8.44 5.85 -9.86
N ALA A 81 -8.80 5.00 -8.89
CA ALA A 81 -8.20 5.07 -7.57
C ALA A 81 -6.70 4.79 -7.63
N PHE A 82 -6.29 3.79 -8.39
CA PHE A 82 -4.88 3.46 -8.56
C PHE A 82 -4.10 4.66 -9.06
N TYR A 83 -4.53 5.28 -10.15
CA TYR A 83 -3.81 6.41 -10.73
C TYR A 83 -3.84 7.65 -9.83
N ARG A 84 -4.93 7.92 -9.13
CA ARG A 84 -5.02 9.07 -8.23
C ARG A 84 -4.07 8.96 -7.04
N PHE A 85 -3.81 7.75 -6.55
CA PHE A 85 -2.81 7.54 -5.50
C PHE A 85 -1.39 7.53 -6.05
N TYR A 86 -1.19 6.99 -7.24
CA TYR A 86 0.14 6.69 -7.77
C TYR A 86 0.77 7.87 -8.52
N LEU A 87 0.03 8.53 -9.41
CA LEU A 87 0.60 9.58 -10.27
C LEU A 87 1.25 10.74 -9.51
N PRO A 88 0.65 11.25 -8.41
CA PRO A 88 1.25 12.38 -7.68
C PRO A 88 2.60 12.07 -7.06
N ILE A 89 2.99 10.80 -6.99
CA ILE A 89 4.19 10.35 -6.28
C ILE A 89 5.16 9.63 -7.19
N ASP A 90 4.96 9.67 -8.49
CA ASP A 90 5.80 8.93 -9.44
C ASP A 90 7.28 9.26 -9.29
N ASP A 91 7.64 10.55 -9.18
CA ASP A 91 9.02 10.97 -8.96
C ASP A 91 9.57 10.45 -7.63
N THR A 92 8.73 10.44 -6.59
CA THR A 92 9.11 9.90 -5.28
C THR A 92 9.36 8.41 -5.37
N ILE A 93 8.56 7.68 -6.15
CA ILE A 93 8.76 6.24 -6.35
C ILE A 93 10.05 5.98 -7.10
N GLN A 94 10.38 6.77 -8.11
CA GLN A 94 11.65 6.62 -8.82
C GLN A 94 12.85 6.80 -7.88
N ALA A 95 12.78 7.77 -6.98
CA ALA A 95 13.81 7.95 -5.95
C ALA A 95 13.84 6.78 -4.97
N ALA A 96 12.67 6.27 -4.58
CA ALA A 96 12.56 5.16 -3.63
C ALA A 96 13.15 3.86 -4.18
N LEU A 97 13.06 3.62 -5.50
CA LEU A 97 13.63 2.43 -6.12
C LEU A 97 15.17 2.37 -6.02
N LYS A 98 15.81 3.48 -5.68
CA LYS A 98 17.24 3.52 -5.41
C LYS A 98 17.58 3.13 -3.97
N ASN A 99 16.58 2.98 -3.11
CA ASN A 99 16.76 2.57 -1.71
C ASN A 99 16.58 1.05 -1.60
N PRO A 100 17.65 0.28 -1.25
CA PRO A 100 17.54 -1.17 -1.17
C PRO A 100 16.48 -1.67 -0.21
N SER A 101 16.22 -0.96 0.90
CA SER A 101 15.20 -1.36 1.86
C SER A 101 13.79 -1.30 1.26
N VAL A 102 13.52 -0.28 0.44
CA VAL A 102 12.22 -0.15 -0.24
C VAL A 102 12.06 -1.24 -1.30
N VAL A 103 13.10 -1.46 -2.12
CA VAL A 103 13.06 -2.46 -3.18
C VAL A 103 12.77 -3.85 -2.62
N GLU A 104 13.32 -4.18 -1.45
CA GLU A 104 13.11 -5.47 -0.81
C GLU A 104 11.63 -5.72 -0.50
N PHE A 105 10.84 -4.68 -0.19
CA PHE A 105 9.41 -4.81 0.07
C PHE A 105 8.55 -4.86 -1.20
N LEU A 106 9.06 -4.45 -2.31
CA LEU A 106 8.34 -4.51 -3.57
C LEU A 106 8.36 -5.91 -4.18
#